data_1dbacffa4207ab67fb7b9f9a77223605
#
_entry.id   1dbacffa4207ab67fb7b9f9a77223605
#
_cell.length_a   1.000
_cell.length_b   1.000
_cell.length_c   1.000
_cell.angle_alpha   90.00
_cell.angle_beta   90.00
_cell.angle_gamma   90.00
#
_symmetry.space_group_name_H-M   'P 1'
#
loop_
_entity.id
_entity.type
_entity.pdbx_description
1 polymer ?
#
loop_
_entity_poly.entity_id
_entity_poly.type
_entity_poly.pdbx_seq_one_letter_code
_entity_poly.pdbx_strand_id
1 'polypeptide(L)'
;MALTGRGDLEVSDISDLSIEEIDLFIQHIYRYLKQGQFKGIWEVEEDLANLVKPDQPLLCSLWWSGAMRLRAEGHEVEMITPRQGYRGWFGGLALSQAIPDWSLDAAYDYLNWWLTGPAGAYLCRQGGYFTNLASVKNYLQQHEYEYWVEGKAARFDIFDNDGHLLYPRGSIRAGGSQENRMAKTGAWNTIMPEHNYLVRKWQNLPWAL
;
A
#
# COMPACT_ATOMS: atom_id res chain seq x y z
N MET A 1 10.81 7.59 -7.27
CA MET A 1 10.39 6.54 -8.22
C MET A 1 9.90 7.10 -9.56
N ALA A 2 8.81 7.87 -9.67
CA ALA A 2 8.32 8.33 -10.97
C ALA A 2 9.30 9.29 -11.66
N LEU A 3 9.87 10.26 -10.95
CA LEU A 3 10.86 11.21 -11.48
C LEU A 3 12.16 10.49 -11.87
N THR A 4 12.63 9.55 -11.05
CA THR A 4 13.83 8.76 -11.33
C THR A 4 13.63 7.82 -12.52
N GLY A 5 12.48 7.17 -12.61
CA GLY A 5 12.15 6.29 -13.73
C GLY A 5 11.99 7.01 -15.08
N ARG A 6 11.81 8.34 -15.06
CA ARG A 6 11.79 9.22 -16.26
C ARG A 6 13.13 9.88 -16.56
N GLY A 7 14.11 9.78 -15.65
CA GLY A 7 15.36 10.50 -15.74
C GLY A 7 15.26 12.01 -15.39
N ASP A 8 14.15 12.45 -14.79
CA ASP A 8 13.95 13.84 -14.39
C ASP A 8 14.69 14.16 -13.07
N LEU A 9 15.01 13.14 -12.28
CA LEU A 9 15.71 13.25 -11.00
C LEU A 9 16.63 12.04 -10.84
N GLU A 10 17.91 12.29 -10.67
CA GLU A 10 18.90 11.29 -10.33
C GLU A 10 19.10 11.28 -8.81
N VAL A 11 18.93 10.13 -8.18
CA VAL A 11 19.15 9.91 -6.74
C VAL A 11 19.89 8.60 -6.55
N SER A 12 20.74 8.56 -5.55
CA SER A 12 21.51 7.36 -5.20
C SER A 12 20.62 6.31 -4.52
N ASP A 13 19.79 6.73 -3.59
CA ASP A 13 18.80 5.90 -2.88
C ASP A 13 17.51 6.71 -2.65
N ILE A 14 16.41 6.23 -3.21
CA ILE A 14 15.09 6.87 -3.04
C ILE A 14 14.64 6.87 -1.58
N SER A 15 15.14 5.92 -0.79
CA SER A 15 14.77 5.76 0.62
C SER A 15 15.65 6.60 1.57
N ASP A 16 16.73 7.20 1.05
CA ASP A 16 17.72 7.97 1.82
C ASP A 16 18.23 9.16 0.99
N LEU A 17 17.41 10.20 0.88
CA LEU A 17 17.71 11.38 0.06
C LEU A 17 18.58 12.37 0.83
N SER A 18 19.61 12.92 0.18
CA SER A 18 20.35 14.07 0.68
C SER A 18 19.50 15.35 0.68
N ILE A 19 19.98 16.39 1.36
CA ILE A 19 19.33 17.71 1.37
C ILE A 19 19.17 18.26 -0.06
N GLU A 20 20.21 18.12 -0.88
CA GLU A 20 20.24 18.59 -2.27
C GLU A 20 19.22 17.83 -3.13
N GLU A 21 19.14 16.50 -2.96
CA GLU A 21 18.17 15.65 -3.66
C GLU A 21 16.73 15.97 -3.23
N ILE A 22 16.52 16.26 -1.93
CA ILE A 22 15.22 16.73 -1.42
C ILE A 22 14.84 18.06 -2.06
N ASP A 23 15.75 19.02 -2.13
CA ASP A 23 15.47 20.32 -2.74
C ASP A 23 15.11 20.19 -4.22
N LEU A 24 15.82 19.37 -4.97
CA LEU A 24 15.50 19.08 -6.38
C LEU A 24 14.13 18.40 -6.49
N PHE A 25 13.83 17.41 -5.65
CA PHE A 25 12.54 16.75 -5.61
C PHE A 25 11.41 17.75 -5.37
N ILE A 26 11.54 18.62 -4.36
CA ILE A 26 10.54 19.65 -4.02
C ILE A 26 10.35 20.65 -5.17
N GLN A 27 11.41 21.05 -5.87
CA GLN A 27 11.31 21.91 -7.06
C GLN A 27 10.48 21.26 -8.17
N HIS A 28 10.65 19.94 -8.41
CA HIS A 28 9.82 19.22 -9.37
C HIS A 28 8.35 19.18 -8.95
N ILE A 29 8.07 18.90 -7.68
CA ILE A 29 6.70 18.89 -7.15
C ILE A 29 6.06 20.28 -7.28
N TYR A 30 6.77 21.34 -6.90
CA TYR A 30 6.31 22.72 -7.04
C TYR A 30 5.96 23.06 -8.49
N ARG A 31 6.80 22.66 -9.46
CA ARG A 31 6.53 22.87 -10.89
C ARG A 31 5.25 22.17 -11.32
N TYR A 32 5.03 20.92 -10.91
CA TYR A 32 3.80 20.18 -11.25
C TYR A 32 2.56 20.76 -10.58
N LEU A 33 2.67 21.28 -9.35
CA LEU A 33 1.60 22.03 -8.70
C LEU A 33 1.20 23.26 -9.52
N LYS A 34 2.18 24.06 -9.95
CA LYS A 34 1.95 25.24 -10.80
C LYS A 34 1.34 24.91 -12.16
N GLN A 35 1.55 23.73 -12.67
CA GLN A 35 0.95 23.23 -13.92
C GLN A 35 -0.46 22.66 -13.70
N GLY A 36 -0.99 22.64 -12.47
CA GLY A 36 -2.29 22.08 -12.16
C GLY A 36 -2.36 20.55 -12.33
N GLN A 37 -1.21 19.87 -12.24
CA GLN A 37 -1.13 18.42 -12.38
C GLN A 37 -1.77 17.68 -11.20
N PHE A 38 -1.64 18.23 -9.99
CA PHE A 38 -2.29 17.68 -8.80
C PHE A 38 -3.69 18.28 -8.66
N LYS A 39 -4.66 17.42 -8.35
CA LYS A 39 -6.07 17.82 -8.14
C LYS A 39 -6.40 17.94 -6.66
N GLY A 40 -5.56 17.45 -5.79
CA GLY A 40 -5.68 17.52 -4.34
C GLY A 40 -4.69 16.61 -3.67
N ILE A 41 -4.63 16.72 -2.36
CA ILE A 41 -3.99 15.77 -1.46
C ILE A 41 -5.03 15.24 -0.50
N TRP A 42 -4.81 14.06 0.03
CA TRP A 42 -5.63 13.47 1.07
C TRP A 42 -4.72 13.05 2.23
N GLU A 43 -5.22 13.21 3.45
CA GLU A 43 -4.53 12.81 4.68
C GLU A 43 -5.25 11.66 5.36
N VAL A 44 -6.58 11.66 5.27
CA VAL A 44 -7.45 10.60 5.78
C VAL A 44 -8.33 10.06 4.64
N GLU A 45 -8.76 8.82 4.73
CA GLU A 45 -9.52 8.15 3.65
C GLU A 45 -10.85 8.87 3.34
N GLU A 46 -11.40 9.60 4.29
CA GLU A 46 -12.60 10.42 4.13
C GLU A 46 -12.44 11.52 3.07
N ASP A 47 -11.24 12.06 2.93
CA ASP A 47 -10.94 13.13 1.96
C ASP A 47 -11.04 12.63 0.51
N LEU A 48 -10.86 11.32 0.30
CA LEU A 48 -10.88 10.72 -1.04
C LEU A 48 -12.22 10.94 -1.74
N ALA A 49 -13.33 10.81 -1.02
CA ALA A 49 -14.66 11.01 -1.59
C ALA A 49 -14.85 12.44 -2.15
N ASN A 50 -14.18 13.43 -1.57
CA ASN A 50 -14.23 14.82 -2.03
C ASN A 50 -13.41 15.05 -3.30
N LEU A 51 -12.39 14.22 -3.55
CA LEU A 51 -11.50 14.32 -4.71
C LEU A 51 -12.04 13.57 -5.93
N VAL A 52 -12.79 12.49 -5.71
CA VAL A 52 -13.35 11.67 -6.79
C VAL A 52 -14.65 12.30 -7.28
N LYS A 53 -14.69 12.63 -8.55
CA LYS A 53 -15.90 13.18 -9.20
C LYS A 53 -16.40 12.21 -10.26
N PRO A 54 -17.73 12.06 -10.40
CA PRO A 54 -18.30 11.30 -11.50
C PRO A 54 -17.75 11.80 -12.84
N ASP A 55 -17.51 10.91 -13.77
CA ASP A 55 -17.07 11.18 -15.14
C ASP A 55 -15.69 11.88 -15.27
N GLN A 56 -14.91 11.99 -14.19
CA GLN A 56 -13.56 12.53 -14.21
C GLN A 56 -12.55 11.47 -13.73
N PRO A 57 -11.85 10.79 -14.65
CA PRO A 57 -10.82 9.83 -14.27
C PRO A 57 -9.74 10.50 -13.41
N LEU A 58 -9.44 9.90 -12.28
CA LEU A 58 -8.41 10.37 -11.35
C LEU A 58 -7.38 9.26 -11.10
N LEU A 59 -6.11 9.59 -11.21
CA LEU A 59 -5.03 8.72 -10.73
C LEU A 59 -4.72 9.11 -9.29
N CYS A 60 -4.92 8.20 -8.37
CA CYS A 60 -4.72 8.44 -6.94
C CYS A 60 -3.76 7.40 -6.34
N SER A 61 -2.87 7.85 -5.46
CA SER A 61 -2.12 6.96 -4.57
C SER A 61 -2.95 6.73 -3.32
N LEU A 62 -3.33 5.50 -3.04
CA LEU A 62 -4.16 5.17 -1.89
C LEU A 62 -3.87 3.77 -1.35
N TRP A 63 -4.34 3.49 -0.15
CA TRP A 63 -4.31 2.17 0.42
C TRP A 63 -5.42 1.29 -0.16
N TRP A 64 -5.27 -0.02 0.03
CA TRP A 64 -6.31 -0.97 -0.36
C TRP A 64 -7.67 -0.65 0.26
N SER A 65 -7.70 -0.31 1.55
CA SER A 65 -8.92 0.09 2.28
C SER A 65 -9.64 1.25 1.58
N GLY A 66 -8.91 2.29 1.20
CA GLY A 66 -9.48 3.42 0.46
C GLY A 66 -10.07 3.02 -0.89
N ALA A 67 -9.41 2.10 -1.63
CA ALA A 67 -9.95 1.58 -2.87
C ALA A 67 -11.26 0.81 -2.67
N MET A 68 -11.32 -0.01 -1.62
CA MET A 68 -12.53 -0.78 -1.31
C MET A 68 -13.68 0.13 -0.85
N ARG A 69 -13.37 1.15 -0.07
CA ARG A 69 -14.35 2.16 0.35
C ARG A 69 -14.96 2.88 -0.86
N LEU A 70 -14.14 3.39 -1.77
CA LEU A 70 -14.64 4.05 -2.99
C LEU A 70 -15.52 3.12 -3.83
N ARG A 71 -15.19 1.83 -3.92
CA ARG A 71 -16.05 0.84 -4.58
C ARG A 71 -17.39 0.67 -3.86
N ALA A 72 -17.38 0.59 -2.53
CA ALA A 72 -18.61 0.49 -1.74
C ALA A 72 -19.51 1.72 -1.89
N GLU A 73 -18.93 2.88 -2.15
CA GLU A 73 -19.62 4.14 -2.46
C GLU A 73 -20.09 4.23 -3.93
N GLY A 74 -19.84 3.20 -4.74
CA GLY A 74 -20.30 3.09 -6.11
C GLY A 74 -19.36 3.65 -7.18
N HIS A 75 -18.13 4.00 -6.81
CA HIS A 75 -17.13 4.45 -7.78
C HIS A 75 -16.47 3.26 -8.50
N GLU A 76 -16.22 3.43 -9.79
CA GLU A 76 -15.39 2.51 -10.55
C GLU A 76 -13.91 2.73 -10.19
N VAL A 77 -13.32 1.73 -9.52
CA VAL A 77 -11.92 1.80 -9.08
C VAL A 77 -11.13 0.63 -9.64
N GLU A 78 -10.05 0.92 -10.34
CA GLU A 78 -9.10 -0.06 -10.81
C GLU A 78 -7.74 0.13 -10.10
N MET A 79 -7.21 -0.97 -9.54
CA MET A 79 -5.86 -0.98 -8.97
C MET A 79 -4.86 -1.26 -10.09
N ILE A 80 -3.90 -0.36 -10.25
CA ILE A 80 -2.88 -0.49 -11.31
C ILE A 80 -1.52 -0.90 -10.74
N THR A 81 -0.67 -1.43 -11.60
CA THR A 81 0.74 -1.75 -11.29
C THR A 81 1.65 -0.78 -12.03
N PRO A 82 2.25 0.20 -11.34
CA PRO A 82 3.15 1.15 -11.97
C PRO A 82 4.39 0.47 -12.55
N ARG A 83 4.88 0.95 -13.70
CA ARG A 83 6.18 0.51 -14.26
C ARG A 83 7.34 0.74 -13.31
N GLN A 84 7.27 1.83 -12.54
CA GLN A 84 8.28 2.24 -11.57
C GLN A 84 8.28 1.40 -10.28
N GLY A 85 7.29 0.52 -10.13
CA GLY A 85 7.14 -0.33 -8.96
C GLY A 85 6.32 0.29 -7.85
N TYR A 86 6.27 -0.41 -6.72
CA TYR A 86 5.52 -0.03 -5.53
C TYR A 86 6.44 0.54 -4.45
N ARG A 87 5.85 1.36 -3.57
CA ARG A 87 6.41 1.62 -2.25
C ARG A 87 6.09 0.43 -1.35
N GLY A 88 7.12 -0.23 -0.82
CA GLY A 88 6.97 -1.31 0.16
C GLY A 88 6.97 -0.76 1.58
N TRP A 89 6.23 -1.42 2.45
CA TRP A 89 6.28 -1.23 3.89
C TRP A 89 5.93 -2.55 4.58
N PHE A 90 6.33 -2.69 5.81
CA PHE A 90 5.93 -3.81 6.66
C PHE A 90 5.59 -3.32 8.06
N GLY A 91 4.69 -4.00 8.70
CA GLY A 91 4.39 -3.85 10.12
C GLY A 91 4.89 -5.06 10.89
N GLY A 92 5.27 -4.85 12.12
CA GLY A 92 5.69 -5.89 13.03
C GLY A 92 5.15 -5.65 14.43
N LEU A 93 5.11 -6.70 15.22
CA LEU A 93 4.82 -6.64 16.64
C LEU A 93 6.14 -6.80 17.41
N ALA A 94 6.33 -6.00 18.44
CA ALA A 94 7.48 -6.05 19.30
C ALA A 94 7.06 -6.16 20.77
N LEU A 95 7.82 -6.87 21.56
CA LEU A 95 7.65 -6.91 23.01
C LEU A 95 8.31 -5.68 23.64
N SER A 96 7.62 -5.05 24.59
CA SER A 96 8.21 -4.01 25.41
C SER A 96 9.29 -4.60 26.33
N GLN A 97 10.40 -3.90 26.51
CA GLN A 97 11.40 -4.28 27.52
C GLN A 97 10.86 -4.24 28.95
N ALA A 98 9.78 -3.48 29.18
CA ALA A 98 9.15 -3.36 30.49
C ALA A 98 8.03 -4.40 30.72
N ILE A 99 7.90 -5.39 29.82
CA ILE A 99 6.90 -6.45 30.01
C ILE A 99 7.22 -7.23 31.28
N PRO A 100 6.27 -7.44 32.21
CA PRO A 100 6.52 -8.22 33.42
C PRO A 100 6.63 -9.71 33.09
N ASP A 101 7.51 -10.42 33.78
CA ASP A 101 7.78 -11.84 33.54
C ASP A 101 6.52 -12.73 33.55
N TRP A 102 5.57 -12.43 34.41
CA TRP A 102 4.31 -13.19 34.51
C TRP A 102 3.43 -13.12 33.25
N SER A 103 3.62 -12.13 32.38
CA SER A 103 2.85 -11.98 31.15
C SER A 103 3.64 -12.34 29.88
N LEU A 104 4.89 -12.75 30.04
CA LEU A 104 5.79 -13.01 28.91
C LEU A 104 5.30 -14.17 28.03
N ASP A 105 4.89 -15.26 28.66
CA ASP A 105 4.37 -16.44 27.94
C ASP A 105 3.12 -16.08 27.12
N ALA A 106 2.17 -15.35 27.72
CA ALA A 106 0.97 -14.90 27.01
C ALA A 106 1.30 -13.96 25.86
N ALA A 107 2.31 -13.11 25.99
CA ALA A 107 2.76 -12.23 24.91
C ALA A 107 3.41 -13.03 23.76
N TYR A 108 4.18 -14.05 24.04
CA TYR A 108 4.72 -14.94 23.01
C TYR A 108 3.61 -15.77 22.34
N ASP A 109 2.64 -16.24 23.09
CA ASP A 109 1.47 -16.93 22.53
C ASP A 109 0.70 -16.03 21.56
N TYR A 110 0.53 -14.75 21.91
CA TYR A 110 -0.10 -13.76 21.02
C TYR A 110 0.72 -13.51 19.75
N LEU A 111 2.05 -13.34 19.86
CA LEU A 111 2.93 -13.18 18.70
C LEU A 111 2.90 -14.42 17.80
N ASN A 112 2.96 -15.61 18.39
CA ASN A 112 2.88 -16.86 17.66
C ASN A 112 1.51 -17.02 16.96
N TRP A 113 0.43 -16.61 17.62
CA TRP A 113 -0.90 -16.61 16.99
C TRP A 113 -0.94 -15.77 15.72
N TRP A 114 -0.31 -14.59 15.72
CA TRP A 114 -0.20 -13.77 14.50
C TRP A 114 0.54 -14.46 13.36
N LEU A 115 1.47 -15.36 13.65
CA LEU A 115 2.21 -16.14 12.65
C LEU A 115 1.44 -17.39 12.18
N THR A 116 0.29 -17.65 12.77
CA THR A 116 -0.57 -18.77 12.37
C THR A 116 -1.46 -18.41 11.17
N GLY A 117 -1.98 -19.43 10.54
CA GLY A 117 -2.74 -19.29 9.30
C GLY A 117 -4.01 -18.41 9.38
N PRO A 118 -4.82 -18.43 10.46
CA PRO A 118 -6.06 -17.66 10.55
C PRO A 118 -5.84 -16.15 10.36
N ALA A 119 -4.89 -15.58 11.09
CA ALA A 119 -4.55 -14.16 10.99
C ALA A 119 -4.07 -13.80 9.57
N GLY A 120 -3.21 -14.65 9.01
CA GLY A 120 -2.73 -14.47 7.64
C GLY A 120 -3.82 -14.56 6.58
N ALA A 121 -4.76 -15.49 6.71
CA ALA A 121 -5.90 -15.61 5.80
C ALA A 121 -6.81 -14.37 5.86
N TYR A 122 -7.06 -13.86 7.08
CA TYR A 122 -7.80 -12.63 7.28
C TYR A 122 -7.15 -11.44 6.54
N LEU A 123 -5.84 -11.26 6.72
CA LEU A 123 -5.09 -10.19 6.06
C LEU A 123 -5.06 -10.36 4.53
N CYS A 124 -4.93 -11.59 4.02
CA CYS A 124 -4.97 -11.84 2.57
C CYS A 124 -6.31 -11.43 1.96
N ARG A 125 -7.45 -11.71 2.60
CA ARG A 125 -8.78 -11.28 2.13
C ARG A 125 -8.96 -9.77 2.16
N GLN A 126 -8.19 -9.06 2.97
CA GLN A 126 -8.11 -7.60 2.93
C GLN A 126 -7.06 -7.07 1.93
N GLY A 127 -6.53 -7.92 1.06
CA GLY A 127 -5.54 -7.53 0.05
C GLY A 127 -4.12 -7.35 0.57
N GLY A 128 -3.88 -7.61 1.86
CA GLY A 128 -2.56 -7.54 2.49
C GLY A 128 -1.63 -8.68 2.08
N TYR A 129 -0.40 -8.59 2.55
CA TYR A 129 0.61 -9.62 2.41
C TYR A 129 0.86 -10.28 3.76
N PHE A 130 1.21 -11.55 3.73
CA PHE A 130 1.57 -12.28 4.93
C PHE A 130 2.87 -13.07 4.71
N THR A 131 3.75 -13.06 5.70
CA THR A 131 5.09 -13.64 5.55
C THR A 131 5.08 -15.17 5.55
N ASN A 132 4.22 -15.79 6.38
CA ASN A 132 4.12 -17.24 6.49
C ASN A 132 3.02 -17.82 5.59
N LEU A 133 3.23 -17.82 4.28
CA LEU A 133 2.26 -18.33 3.32
C LEU A 133 1.94 -19.82 3.47
N ALA A 134 2.89 -20.62 3.98
CA ALA A 134 2.66 -22.05 4.19
C ALA A 134 1.55 -22.30 5.23
N SER A 135 1.49 -21.49 6.29
CA SER A 135 0.43 -21.60 7.29
C SER A 135 -0.92 -21.08 6.77
N VAL A 136 -0.92 -20.05 5.93
CA VAL A 136 -2.14 -19.43 5.38
C VAL A 136 -2.88 -20.37 4.44
N LYS A 137 -2.16 -21.21 3.69
CA LYS A 137 -2.74 -22.09 2.67
C LYS A 137 -3.88 -22.99 3.18
N ASN A 138 -3.83 -23.40 4.44
CA ASN A 138 -4.84 -24.26 5.03
C ASN A 138 -6.10 -23.51 5.51
N TYR A 139 -6.07 -22.18 5.52
CA TYR A 139 -7.15 -21.31 6.01
C TYR A 139 -7.80 -20.45 4.92
N LEU A 140 -7.25 -20.48 3.72
CA LEU A 140 -7.89 -19.99 2.51
C LEU A 140 -8.49 -21.17 1.74
N GLN A 141 -9.63 -20.94 1.10
CA GLN A 141 -10.11 -21.90 0.09
C GLN A 141 -9.12 -21.92 -1.07
N GLN A 142 -9.06 -23.04 -1.79
CA GLN A 142 -8.09 -23.20 -2.89
C GLN A 142 -8.16 -22.07 -3.91
N HIS A 143 -9.36 -21.64 -4.30
CA HIS A 143 -9.54 -20.56 -5.27
C HIS A 143 -9.15 -19.18 -4.73
N GLU A 144 -9.31 -18.93 -3.41
CA GLU A 144 -8.84 -17.71 -2.76
C GLU A 144 -7.31 -17.66 -2.76
N TYR A 145 -6.65 -18.78 -2.41
CA TYR A 145 -5.20 -18.88 -2.44
C TYR A 145 -4.64 -18.68 -3.85
N GLU A 146 -5.26 -19.31 -4.85
CA GLU A 146 -4.91 -19.12 -6.26
C GLU A 146 -5.01 -17.65 -6.69
N TYR A 147 -6.05 -16.94 -6.26
CA TYR A 147 -6.23 -15.53 -6.57
C TYR A 147 -5.28 -14.62 -5.78
N TRP A 148 -5.30 -14.72 -4.45
CA TRP A 148 -4.58 -13.79 -3.58
C TRP A 148 -3.07 -13.97 -3.60
N VAL A 149 -2.60 -15.21 -3.65
CA VAL A 149 -1.19 -15.55 -3.54
C VAL A 149 -0.56 -15.86 -4.89
N GLU A 150 -1.20 -16.74 -5.68
CA GLU A 150 -0.63 -17.16 -6.96
C GLU A 150 -0.95 -16.20 -8.11
N GLY A 151 -1.88 -15.25 -7.93
CA GLY A 151 -2.23 -14.25 -8.94
C GLY A 151 -2.97 -14.80 -10.14
N LYS A 152 -3.60 -15.96 -10.00
CA LYS A 152 -4.44 -16.54 -11.05
C LYS A 152 -5.76 -15.79 -11.18
N ALA A 153 -6.43 -15.92 -12.32
CA ALA A 153 -7.77 -15.39 -12.51
C ALA A 153 -8.75 -16.00 -11.49
N ALA A 154 -9.63 -15.19 -10.95
CA ALA A 154 -10.64 -15.61 -10.00
C ALA A 154 -11.56 -16.66 -10.62
N ARG A 155 -11.54 -17.89 -10.09
CA ARG A 155 -12.42 -18.98 -10.57
C ARG A 155 -13.87 -18.83 -10.11
N PHE A 156 -14.05 -18.13 -8.98
CA PHE A 156 -15.33 -17.75 -8.38
C PHE A 156 -15.23 -16.29 -7.96
N ASP A 157 -16.34 -15.72 -7.54
CA ASP A 157 -16.37 -14.40 -6.93
C ASP A 157 -15.48 -14.39 -5.67
N ILE A 158 -14.75 -13.31 -5.47
CA ILE A 158 -13.85 -13.11 -4.34
C ILE A 158 -14.52 -12.15 -3.37
N PHE A 159 -14.63 -12.56 -2.13
CA PHE A 159 -15.26 -11.81 -1.06
C PHE A 159 -14.24 -11.41 0.01
N ASP A 160 -14.56 -10.34 0.75
CA ASP A 160 -13.87 -9.99 1.98
C ASP A 160 -14.30 -10.88 3.15
N ASN A 161 -13.78 -10.56 4.36
CA ASN A 161 -14.14 -11.31 5.57
C ASN A 161 -15.58 -11.07 6.03
N ASP A 162 -16.22 -10.01 5.57
CA ASP A 162 -17.60 -9.62 5.93
C ASP A 162 -18.62 -10.07 4.86
N GLY A 163 -18.14 -10.71 3.80
CA GLY A 163 -18.98 -11.23 2.72
C GLY A 163 -19.31 -10.23 1.62
N HIS A 164 -18.62 -9.08 1.57
CA HIS A 164 -18.79 -8.13 0.47
C HIS A 164 -18.01 -8.59 -0.75
N LEU A 165 -18.62 -8.49 -1.92
CA LEU A 165 -17.97 -8.82 -3.19
C LEU A 165 -16.84 -7.84 -3.46
N LEU A 166 -15.61 -8.36 -3.53
CA LEU A 166 -14.43 -7.59 -3.90
C LEU A 166 -14.14 -7.66 -5.40
N TYR A 167 -14.14 -8.87 -5.95
CA TYR A 167 -13.83 -9.13 -7.34
C TYR A 167 -14.75 -10.20 -7.92
N PRO A 168 -15.40 -9.94 -9.06
CA PRO A 168 -16.19 -10.95 -9.73
C PRO A 168 -15.29 -12.02 -10.36
N ARG A 169 -15.89 -13.18 -10.63
CA ARG A 169 -15.27 -14.28 -11.38
C ARG A 169 -14.61 -13.76 -12.65
N GLY A 170 -13.42 -14.25 -12.95
CA GLY A 170 -12.61 -13.86 -14.12
C GLY A 170 -11.67 -12.68 -13.86
N SER A 171 -11.82 -11.96 -12.75
CA SER A 171 -10.92 -10.87 -12.39
C SER A 171 -9.49 -11.37 -12.22
N ILE A 172 -8.52 -10.54 -12.60
CA ILE A 172 -7.09 -10.78 -12.40
C ILE A 172 -6.56 -9.71 -11.46
N ARG A 173 -5.83 -10.12 -10.43
CA ARG A 173 -5.24 -9.17 -9.50
C ARG A 173 -4.11 -8.40 -10.18
N ALA A 174 -4.15 -7.06 -10.09
CA ALA A 174 -3.10 -6.20 -10.62
C ALA A 174 -1.72 -6.61 -10.04
N GLY A 175 -0.72 -6.73 -10.90
CA GLY A 175 0.63 -7.17 -10.56
C GLY A 175 0.83 -8.68 -10.43
N GLY A 176 -0.23 -9.48 -10.56
CA GLY A 176 -0.15 -10.95 -10.56
C GLY A 176 0.08 -11.57 -9.17
N SER A 177 0.98 -12.54 -9.06
CA SER A 177 1.27 -13.25 -7.81
C SER A 177 1.84 -12.34 -6.72
N GLN A 178 1.77 -12.78 -5.46
CA GLN A 178 2.42 -12.08 -4.36
C GLN A 178 3.92 -11.91 -4.61
N GLU A 179 4.59 -12.95 -5.09
CA GLU A 179 6.02 -12.92 -5.44
C GLU A 179 6.31 -11.85 -6.49
N ASN A 180 5.54 -11.80 -7.58
CA ASN A 180 5.71 -10.80 -8.63
C ASN A 180 5.50 -9.36 -8.13
N ARG A 181 4.52 -9.16 -7.24
CA ARG A 181 4.28 -7.84 -6.63
C ARG A 181 5.40 -7.44 -5.69
N MET A 182 5.90 -8.36 -4.86
CA MET A 182 7.04 -8.11 -3.98
C MET A 182 8.32 -7.79 -4.77
N ALA A 183 8.57 -8.51 -5.87
CA ALA A 183 9.70 -8.24 -6.76
C ALA A 183 9.65 -6.85 -7.43
N LYS A 184 8.47 -6.22 -7.47
CA LYS A 184 8.28 -4.85 -7.98
C LYS A 184 8.35 -3.77 -6.90
N THR A 185 8.78 -4.09 -5.68
CA THR A 185 9.04 -3.08 -4.66
C THR A 185 10.25 -2.24 -5.07
N GLY A 186 10.00 -1.00 -5.43
CA GLY A 186 11.04 -0.08 -5.92
C GLY A 186 11.66 0.79 -4.82
N ALA A 187 11.01 0.88 -3.67
CA ALA A 187 11.54 1.55 -2.48
C ALA A 187 10.84 1.00 -1.23
N TRP A 188 11.57 0.91 -0.12
CA TRP A 188 11.02 0.55 1.19
C TRP A 188 10.82 1.79 2.05
N ASN A 189 9.74 1.79 2.84
CA ASN A 189 9.54 2.84 3.83
C ASN A 189 10.67 2.81 4.86
N THR A 190 11.31 3.94 5.01
CA THR A 190 12.30 4.18 6.06
C THR A 190 12.19 5.61 6.56
N ILE A 191 12.78 5.88 7.72
CA ILE A 191 12.97 7.24 8.22
C ILE A 191 14.40 7.62 7.91
N MET A 192 14.58 8.47 6.90
CA MET A 192 15.89 8.99 6.54
C MET A 192 16.38 10.04 7.56
N PRO A 193 17.69 10.30 7.70
CA PRO A 193 18.22 11.33 8.58
C PRO A 193 17.61 12.71 8.34
N GLU A 194 17.37 13.07 7.09
CA GLU A 194 16.81 14.34 6.64
C GLU A 194 15.27 14.40 6.67
N HIS A 195 14.61 13.42 7.30
CA HIS A 195 13.14 13.32 7.37
C HIS A 195 12.47 14.64 7.78
N ASN A 196 12.94 15.27 8.84
CA ASN A 196 12.36 16.52 9.33
C ASN A 196 12.56 17.69 8.33
N TYR A 197 13.62 17.66 7.54
CA TYR A 197 13.84 18.64 6.49
C TYR A 197 12.83 18.45 5.36
N LEU A 198 12.68 17.22 4.89
CA LEU A 198 11.69 16.86 3.86
C LEU A 198 10.26 17.23 4.28
N VAL A 199 9.86 16.90 5.51
CA VAL A 199 8.51 17.21 6.03
C VAL A 199 8.25 18.71 6.01
N ARG A 200 9.18 19.53 6.50
CA ARG A 200 9.03 20.99 6.48
C ARG A 200 8.94 21.55 5.04
N LYS A 201 9.74 21.05 4.12
CA LYS A 201 9.68 21.47 2.71
C LYS A 201 8.34 21.10 2.08
N TRP A 202 7.86 19.90 2.35
CA TRP A 202 6.57 19.40 1.89
C TRP A 202 5.40 20.24 2.40
N GLN A 203 5.37 20.53 3.71
CA GLN A 203 4.32 21.34 4.33
C GLN A 203 4.27 22.79 3.81
N ASN A 204 5.41 23.31 3.35
CA ASN A 204 5.48 24.66 2.80
C ASN A 204 5.11 24.73 1.30
N LEU A 205 4.76 23.62 0.66
CA LEU A 205 4.24 23.64 -0.70
C LEU A 205 2.82 24.24 -0.73
N PRO A 206 2.48 25.01 -1.78
CA PRO A 206 1.15 25.64 -1.89
C PRO A 206 0.10 24.61 -2.34
N TRP A 207 -0.31 23.75 -1.43
CA TRP A 207 -1.32 22.69 -1.68
C TRP A 207 -2.76 23.22 -1.82
N ALA A 208 -3.00 24.48 -1.49
CA ALA A 208 -4.31 25.12 -1.74
C ALA A 208 -4.54 25.18 -3.25
N LEU A 209 -5.30 24.22 -3.74
CA LEU A 209 -5.69 24.02 -5.14
C LEU A 209 -7.08 24.61 -5.39
#